data_01fe31ede41bd5e778af832fbec760a9
#
_entry.id   01fe31ede41bd5e778af832fbec760a9
#
_cell.length_a   1.000
_cell.length_b   1.000
_cell.length_c   1.000
_cell.angle_alpha   90.00
_cell.angle_beta   90.00
_cell.angle_gamma   90.00
#
_symmetry.space_group_name_H-M   'P 1'
#
loop_
_entity.id
_entity.type
_entity.pdbx_description
1 polymer ?
#
loop_
_entity_poly.entity_id
_entity_poly.type
_entity_poly.pdbx_seq_one_letter_code
_entity_poly.pdbx_strand_id
1 'polypeptide(L)'
;FDQLSLQQKELLYYLSEAALCGRDIMWDQNYKFNLTIRKTIDAIVNGYKGDVNNEDYKKFMVYAKRVWFSRGIHHHYGSEKFFPECSQDVFSKLISEVDAAQLPLNQGEAKEAFIARLMPIIYDPKIAPKKVSLDSKKDLILNSAVNFYEGVNQQEAIAFYEKMVDKKDTTPVMIGLNSKLVKENGVIVEKVWKVGGMYTQAIEKIVYWLEKAVTVAENAEQKDALQKLVTFYKSGSLKDFDTYNIAWVKDTQSAIDVTNGFIEVYEDPLGKKATFESVVSVKDFEASKRIAMIGANAQWFEDNSTLLPQHKKKNVKGISAKVINAVMESGDAAPSTPIGINLPNNEWIRETHGSKSVNLGNIVEAYERAAGGSVVNEFYYNDAIKKNVLDYAGLADKLHTDMHEVIGHASGQIEPGIGQPHETLKNYASALEEGRADLVALYYLMDQKLVDLGVMPSLEYGKASYDEYITKGLMVQLSRLKLGDNIEEAHMRNRQMIAKWAFEKGQKENVIEKKFENGKTYFVVNDYLKLRVLFGELLKELQRIKSQGDYKAGKALIENYGVKVDLALHKEVLERYKKLEMAPYQGFIQPKLIPVMKDGKITDVKVEYPKSFTEQMLEYSKNYNYLPVIN
;
A
#
# COMPACT_ATOMS: atom_id res chain seq x y z
N PHE A 1 12.30 -17.17 6.90
CA PHE A 1 13.65 -16.65 7.15
C PHE A 1 14.67 -17.79 7.24
N ASP A 2 14.31 -18.91 7.86
CA ASP A 2 15.20 -20.08 8.04
C ASP A 2 15.61 -20.76 6.72
N GLN A 3 14.84 -20.55 5.66
CA GLN A 3 15.15 -21.06 4.32
C GLN A 3 16.20 -20.23 3.57
N LEU A 4 16.57 -19.04 4.09
CA LEU A 4 17.53 -18.14 3.45
C LEU A 4 18.96 -18.57 3.73
N SER A 5 19.83 -18.51 2.72
CA SER A 5 21.26 -18.65 2.88
C SER A 5 21.86 -17.51 3.71
N LEU A 6 23.08 -17.69 4.25
CA LEU A 6 23.77 -16.62 4.97
C LEU A 6 23.94 -15.38 4.08
N GLN A 7 24.33 -15.55 2.82
CA GLN A 7 24.46 -14.46 1.85
C GLN A 7 23.15 -13.67 1.70
N GLN A 8 22.01 -14.34 1.59
CA GLN A 8 20.70 -13.71 1.50
C GLN A 8 20.32 -12.99 2.80
N LYS A 9 20.63 -13.56 3.96
CA LYS A 9 20.41 -12.91 5.26
C LYS A 9 21.25 -11.65 5.41
N GLU A 10 22.52 -11.67 4.98
CA GLU A 10 23.40 -10.50 4.96
C GLU A 10 22.88 -9.42 4.01
N LEU A 11 22.46 -9.82 2.80
CA LEU A 11 21.87 -8.92 1.82
C LEU A 11 20.62 -8.23 2.39
N LEU A 12 19.71 -9.01 2.97
CA LEU A 12 18.49 -8.51 3.58
C LEU A 12 18.79 -7.52 4.72
N TYR A 13 19.76 -7.81 5.56
CA TYR A 13 20.21 -6.90 6.60
C TYR A 13 20.75 -5.58 6.02
N TYR A 14 21.67 -5.63 5.05
CA TYR A 14 22.25 -4.41 4.48
C TYR A 14 21.22 -3.54 3.75
N LEU A 15 20.28 -4.15 3.03
CA LEU A 15 19.21 -3.43 2.37
C LEU A 15 18.24 -2.80 3.38
N SER A 16 17.94 -3.49 4.49
CA SER A 16 17.11 -2.96 5.56
C SER A 16 17.74 -1.75 6.26
N GLU A 17 19.04 -1.80 6.51
CA GLU A 17 19.80 -0.66 7.04
C GLU A 17 19.78 0.53 6.05
N ALA A 18 19.96 0.26 4.75
CA ALA A 18 19.86 1.29 3.71
C ALA A 18 18.47 1.95 3.68
N ALA A 19 17.40 1.16 3.79
CA ALA A 19 16.03 1.64 3.83
C ALA A 19 15.79 2.59 5.01
N LEU A 20 16.20 2.19 6.21
CA LEU A 20 16.01 2.98 7.44
C LEU A 20 16.83 4.26 7.47
N CYS A 21 18.00 4.30 6.82
CA CYS A 21 18.82 5.51 6.72
C CYS A 21 18.11 6.68 6.03
N GLY A 22 17.18 6.40 5.11
CA GLY A 22 16.43 7.43 4.39
C GLY A 22 15.13 7.89 5.07
N ARG A 23 14.70 7.27 6.18
CA ARG A 23 13.39 7.51 6.78
C ARG A 23 13.11 8.98 7.12
N ASP A 24 14.11 9.72 7.53
CA ASP A 24 13.94 11.12 7.93
C ASP A 24 13.70 12.06 6.76
N ILE A 25 14.07 11.66 5.53
CA ILE A 25 13.84 12.44 4.32
C ILE A 25 12.35 12.69 4.13
N MET A 26 11.52 11.66 4.26
CA MET A 26 10.05 11.78 4.11
C MET A 26 9.43 12.71 5.15
N TRP A 27 9.96 12.77 6.37
CA TRP A 27 9.50 13.69 7.39
C TRP A 27 9.69 15.15 6.98
N ASP A 28 10.86 15.48 6.46
CA ASP A 28 11.16 16.82 5.96
C ASP A 28 10.37 17.15 4.69
N GLN A 29 10.23 16.20 3.77
CA GLN A 29 9.43 16.35 2.55
C GLN A 29 7.96 16.66 2.86
N ASN A 30 7.36 16.00 3.86
CA ASN A 30 5.97 16.22 4.22
C ASN A 30 5.71 17.61 4.81
N TYR A 31 6.62 18.13 5.61
CA TYR A 31 6.53 19.50 6.15
C TYR A 31 7.84 19.90 6.84
N LYS A 32 8.35 21.08 6.53
CA LYS A 32 9.65 21.59 7.03
C LYS A 32 9.84 21.60 8.55
N PHE A 33 8.77 21.53 9.35
CA PHE A 33 8.84 21.47 10.80
C PHE A 33 8.61 20.07 11.39
N ASN A 34 8.33 19.07 10.56
CA ASN A 34 8.02 17.73 11.07
C ASN A 34 9.19 17.08 11.83
N LEU A 35 10.43 17.29 11.39
CA LEU A 35 11.61 16.78 12.13
C LEU A 35 11.75 17.44 13.49
N THR A 36 11.48 18.75 13.60
CA THR A 36 11.45 19.46 14.91
C THR A 36 10.36 18.88 15.80
N ILE A 37 9.15 18.70 15.28
CA ILE A 37 8.01 18.16 16.04
C ILE A 37 8.29 16.74 16.50
N ARG A 38 8.78 15.86 15.60
CA ARG A 38 9.13 14.49 15.93
C ARG A 38 10.17 14.41 17.03
N LYS A 39 11.31 15.12 16.88
CA LYS A 39 12.38 15.12 17.88
C LYS A 39 11.89 15.64 19.23
N THR A 40 10.97 16.60 19.24
CA THR A 40 10.32 17.09 20.48
C THR A 40 9.45 16.01 21.12
N ILE A 41 8.60 15.33 20.33
CA ILE A 41 7.77 14.21 20.81
C ILE A 41 8.64 13.08 21.35
N ASP A 42 9.70 12.70 20.62
CA ASP A 42 10.62 11.65 21.02
C ASP A 42 11.31 12.00 22.34
N ALA A 43 11.73 13.26 22.53
CA ALA A 43 12.36 13.74 23.76
C ALA A 43 11.36 13.72 24.94
N ILE A 44 10.11 14.14 24.73
CA ILE A 44 9.07 14.05 25.76
C ILE A 44 8.86 12.59 26.18
N VAL A 45 8.61 11.69 25.23
CA VAL A 45 8.29 10.28 25.53
C VAL A 45 9.46 9.58 26.22
N ASN A 46 10.71 9.82 25.78
CA ASN A 46 11.89 9.28 26.43
C ASN A 46 12.18 9.86 27.82
N GLY A 47 11.84 11.11 28.03
CA GLY A 47 12.11 11.84 29.28
C GLY A 47 11.00 11.78 30.32
N TYR A 48 9.80 11.33 29.95
CA TYR A 48 8.62 11.35 30.83
C TYR A 48 8.79 10.45 32.04
N LYS A 49 8.63 11.03 33.24
CA LYS A 49 8.75 10.33 34.53
C LYS A 49 7.43 10.32 35.35
N GLY A 50 6.35 10.87 34.78
CA GLY A 50 5.06 10.90 35.39
C GLY A 50 4.28 9.58 35.25
N ASP A 51 3.03 9.59 35.71
CA ASP A 51 2.12 8.46 35.55
C ASP A 51 1.66 8.33 34.10
N VAL A 52 2.04 7.23 33.43
CA VAL A 52 1.65 6.92 32.04
C VAL A 52 0.13 6.73 31.88
N ASN A 53 -0.60 6.50 32.99
CA ASN A 53 -2.05 6.37 32.98
C ASN A 53 -2.76 7.73 33.14
N ASN A 54 -2.02 8.82 33.34
CA ASN A 54 -2.58 10.17 33.39
C ASN A 54 -3.33 10.47 32.07
N GLU A 55 -4.56 10.98 32.16
CA GLU A 55 -5.44 11.19 30.99
C GLU A 55 -4.86 12.21 29.99
N ASP A 56 -4.20 13.26 30.47
CA ASP A 56 -3.57 14.26 29.61
C ASP A 56 -2.36 13.67 28.87
N TYR A 57 -1.58 12.81 29.53
CA TYR A 57 -0.47 12.09 28.88
C TYR A 57 -0.98 11.07 27.85
N LYS A 58 -2.08 10.35 28.13
CA LYS A 58 -2.71 9.46 27.16
C LYS A 58 -3.16 10.22 25.92
N LYS A 59 -3.82 11.38 26.07
CA LYS A 59 -4.21 12.24 24.95
C LYS A 59 -3.00 12.72 24.14
N PHE A 60 -1.91 13.11 24.82
CA PHE A 60 -0.65 13.43 24.16
C PHE A 60 -0.11 12.22 23.38
N MET A 61 -0.11 11.02 23.94
CA MET A 61 0.37 9.80 23.29
C MET A 61 -0.48 9.40 22.08
N VAL A 62 -1.78 9.68 22.07
CA VAL A 62 -2.62 9.51 20.85
C VAL A 62 -2.09 10.40 19.73
N TYR A 63 -1.82 11.67 20.03
CA TYR A 63 -1.23 12.59 19.04
C TYR A 63 0.17 12.15 18.59
N ALA A 64 1.04 11.78 19.50
CA ALA A 64 2.37 11.29 19.22
C ALA A 64 2.35 10.09 18.23
N LYS A 65 1.49 9.11 18.51
CA LYS A 65 1.33 7.94 17.62
C LYS A 65 0.78 8.33 16.25
N ARG A 66 -0.15 9.27 16.15
CA ARG A 66 -0.64 9.80 14.86
C ARG A 66 0.47 10.48 14.07
N VAL A 67 1.29 11.30 14.74
CA VAL A 67 2.43 11.99 14.11
C VAL A 67 3.45 10.97 13.59
N TRP A 68 3.82 9.98 14.39
CA TRP A 68 4.73 8.92 13.96
C TRP A 68 4.16 8.12 12.77
N PHE A 69 2.89 7.74 12.85
CA PHE A 69 2.23 6.97 11.80
C PHE A 69 2.14 7.75 10.48
N SER A 70 1.78 9.02 10.54
CA SER A 70 1.61 9.87 9.36
C SER A 70 2.90 10.55 8.88
N ARG A 71 4.02 10.35 9.56
CA ARG A 71 5.31 11.00 9.27
C ARG A 71 5.18 12.53 9.25
N GLY A 72 4.42 13.07 10.23
CA GLY A 72 4.16 14.49 10.36
C GLY A 72 2.79 14.81 10.95
N ILE A 73 2.45 16.09 10.94
CA ILE A 73 1.23 16.62 11.55
C ILE A 73 -0.01 16.57 10.65
N HIS A 74 0.11 15.99 9.46
CA HIS A 74 -0.99 15.84 8.51
C HIS A 74 -1.35 14.37 8.34
N HIS A 75 -2.64 14.10 8.12
CA HIS A 75 -3.11 12.75 7.85
C HIS A 75 -2.39 12.19 6.61
N HIS A 76 -1.80 11.01 6.72
CA HIS A 76 -0.97 10.40 5.68
C HIS A 76 -1.71 10.23 4.35
N TYR A 77 -3.01 10.04 4.36
CA TYR A 77 -3.85 9.83 3.17
C TYR A 77 -4.74 11.03 2.83
N GLY A 78 -5.46 11.59 3.82
CA GLY A 78 -6.41 12.69 3.63
C GLY A 78 -5.76 14.08 3.52
N SER A 79 -4.48 14.20 3.85
CA SER A 79 -3.70 15.46 3.83
C SER A 79 -4.12 16.55 4.81
N GLU A 80 -5.21 16.40 5.56
CA GLU A 80 -5.63 17.38 6.57
C GLU A 80 -4.71 17.35 7.78
N LYS A 81 -4.44 18.53 8.34
CA LYS A 81 -3.76 18.67 9.62
C LYS A 81 -4.64 18.12 10.73
N PHE A 82 -4.08 17.31 11.62
CA PHE A 82 -4.74 16.86 12.83
C PHE A 82 -4.14 17.52 14.07
N PHE A 83 -4.90 17.57 15.15
CA PHE A 83 -4.59 18.32 16.34
C PHE A 83 -4.45 17.40 17.55
N PRO A 84 -3.63 17.79 18.58
CA PRO A 84 -3.62 17.10 19.86
C PRO A 84 -4.99 17.17 20.57
N GLU A 85 -5.36 16.11 21.26
CA GLU A 85 -6.54 16.10 22.14
C GLU A 85 -6.21 16.68 23.54
N CYS A 86 -4.93 16.77 23.92
CA CYS A 86 -4.47 17.51 25.10
C CYS A 86 -4.42 19.00 24.79
N SER A 87 -4.57 19.83 25.86
CA SER A 87 -4.48 21.30 25.72
C SER A 87 -3.06 21.76 25.38
N GLN A 88 -2.94 22.97 24.84
CA GLN A 88 -1.65 23.60 24.56
C GLN A 88 -0.81 23.74 25.84
N ASP A 89 -1.44 24.04 26.98
CA ASP A 89 -0.74 24.18 28.25
C ASP A 89 -0.15 22.86 28.73
N VAL A 90 -0.88 21.76 28.57
CA VAL A 90 -0.38 20.41 28.85
C VAL A 90 0.84 20.08 27.97
N PHE A 91 0.74 20.31 26.68
CA PHE A 91 1.85 20.03 25.76
C PHE A 91 3.07 20.91 26.08
N SER A 92 2.87 22.20 26.33
CA SER A 92 3.91 23.15 26.75
C SER A 92 4.59 22.73 28.04
N LYS A 93 3.82 22.28 29.04
CA LYS A 93 4.35 21.72 30.28
C LYS A 93 5.22 20.49 30.03
N LEU A 94 4.75 19.53 29.21
CA LEU A 94 5.55 18.34 28.86
C LEU A 94 6.88 18.71 28.21
N ILE A 95 6.93 19.71 27.33
CA ILE A 95 8.20 20.22 26.77
C ILE A 95 9.07 20.85 27.86
N SER A 96 8.49 21.64 28.75
CA SER A 96 9.24 22.34 29.81
C SER A 96 9.96 21.38 30.76
N GLU A 97 9.41 20.17 30.96
CA GLU A 97 9.98 19.12 31.80
C GLU A 97 11.13 18.35 31.14
N VAL A 98 11.32 18.48 29.81
CA VAL A 98 12.43 17.87 29.09
C VAL A 98 13.72 18.68 29.27
N ASP A 99 14.87 17.99 29.38
CA ASP A 99 16.17 18.66 29.37
C ASP A 99 16.37 19.42 28.03
N ALA A 100 16.81 20.68 28.11
CA ALA A 100 17.04 21.51 26.95
C ALA A 100 18.02 20.89 25.94
N ALA A 101 19.00 20.12 26.42
CA ALA A 101 19.96 19.41 25.57
C ALA A 101 19.33 18.31 24.70
N GLN A 102 18.13 17.85 25.03
CA GLN A 102 17.38 16.82 24.28
C GLN A 102 16.40 17.43 23.29
N LEU A 103 16.14 18.74 23.39
CA LEU A 103 15.21 19.45 22.51
C LEU A 103 15.92 19.97 21.25
N PRO A 104 15.26 20.00 20.08
CA PRO A 104 15.82 20.52 18.84
C PRO A 104 15.76 22.06 18.79
N LEU A 105 16.44 22.70 19.74
CA LEU A 105 16.54 24.16 19.84
C LEU A 105 17.43 24.73 18.74
N ASN A 106 17.10 25.92 18.25
CA ASN A 106 18.04 26.68 17.43
C ASN A 106 19.22 27.15 18.30
N GLN A 107 20.32 27.50 17.66
CA GLN A 107 21.50 27.99 18.37
C GLN A 107 21.14 29.23 19.23
N GLY A 108 21.33 29.12 20.54
CA GLY A 108 21.02 30.17 21.52
C GLY A 108 19.52 30.37 21.82
N GLU A 109 18.63 29.49 21.32
CA GLU A 109 17.18 29.59 21.60
C GLU A 109 16.88 29.11 23.02
N ALA A 110 16.21 29.95 23.80
CA ALA A 110 15.69 29.56 25.10
C ALA A 110 14.48 28.63 24.95
N LYS A 111 14.27 27.73 25.92
CA LYS A 111 13.15 26.75 25.89
C LYS A 111 11.79 27.41 25.76
N GLU A 112 11.57 28.53 26.44
CA GLU A 112 10.33 29.31 26.40
C GLU A 112 10.07 29.88 24.99
N ALA A 113 11.12 30.38 24.33
CA ALA A 113 11.04 30.88 22.95
C ALA A 113 10.74 29.73 21.97
N PHE A 114 11.34 28.58 22.16
CA PHE A 114 11.07 27.36 21.39
C PHE A 114 9.61 26.93 21.51
N ILE A 115 9.07 26.88 22.74
CA ILE A 115 7.66 26.54 22.99
C ILE A 115 6.75 27.56 22.29
N ALA A 116 7.01 28.85 22.45
CA ALA A 116 6.24 29.92 21.83
C ALA A 116 6.23 29.82 20.29
N ARG A 117 7.34 29.38 19.68
CA ARG A 117 7.46 29.14 18.23
C ARG A 117 6.74 27.88 17.76
N LEU A 118 6.81 26.79 18.55
CA LEU A 118 6.30 25.48 18.14
C LEU A 118 4.78 25.34 18.31
N MET A 119 4.21 25.89 19.38
CA MET A 119 2.80 25.72 19.70
C MET A 119 1.83 26.23 18.63
N PRO A 120 2.02 27.41 18.00
CA PRO A 120 1.18 27.82 16.89
C PRO A 120 1.25 26.88 15.68
N ILE A 121 2.43 26.31 15.39
CA ILE A 121 2.57 25.34 14.30
C ILE A 121 1.72 24.11 14.55
N ILE A 122 1.58 23.66 15.80
CA ILE A 122 0.79 22.48 16.17
C ILE A 122 -0.71 22.82 16.27
N TYR A 123 -1.07 23.90 16.93
CA TYR A 123 -2.46 24.18 17.35
C TYR A 123 -3.24 25.17 16.46
N ASP A 124 -2.56 26.07 15.69
CA ASP A 124 -3.30 27.02 14.85
C ASP A 124 -3.81 26.30 13.58
N PRO A 125 -5.15 26.25 13.37
CA PRO A 125 -5.72 25.62 12.18
C PRO A 125 -5.42 26.37 10.87
N LYS A 126 -4.94 27.62 10.94
CA LYS A 126 -4.60 28.42 9.76
C LYS A 126 -3.16 28.17 9.27
N ILE A 127 -2.30 27.64 10.13
CA ILE A 127 -0.91 27.33 9.79
C ILE A 127 -0.84 25.94 9.20
N ALA A 128 -0.41 25.80 7.93
CA ALA A 128 -0.25 24.55 7.21
C ALA A 128 -1.49 23.63 7.32
N PRO A 129 -2.69 24.08 6.91
CA PRO A 129 -3.94 23.33 7.11
C PRO A 129 -4.00 22.01 6.32
N LYS A 130 -3.24 21.93 5.23
CA LYS A 130 -3.16 20.74 4.37
C LYS A 130 -1.71 20.43 3.98
N LYS A 131 -1.37 19.15 3.94
CA LYS A 131 -0.11 18.67 3.37
C LYS A 131 -0.07 18.96 1.87
N VAL A 132 -1.06 18.50 1.15
CA VAL A 132 -1.24 18.70 -0.30
C VAL A 132 -2.61 19.29 -0.57
N SER A 133 -2.66 20.43 -1.27
CA SER A 133 -3.89 21.05 -1.76
C SER A 133 -4.04 20.82 -3.25
N LEU A 134 -5.17 20.27 -3.69
CA LEU A 134 -5.54 20.07 -5.09
C LEU A 134 -6.71 20.97 -5.50
N ASP A 135 -6.99 22.04 -4.75
CA ASP A 135 -8.02 23.03 -5.07
C ASP A 135 -7.58 23.91 -6.24
N SER A 136 -8.06 23.59 -7.44
CA SER A 136 -7.71 24.30 -8.68
C SER A 136 -8.08 25.81 -8.72
N LYS A 137 -8.83 26.29 -7.72
CA LYS A 137 -9.17 27.72 -7.56
C LYS A 137 -8.10 28.51 -6.82
N LYS A 138 -7.08 27.81 -6.29
CA LYS A 138 -5.99 28.41 -5.51
C LYS A 138 -4.65 28.04 -6.13
N ASP A 139 -3.61 28.76 -5.75
CA ASP A 139 -2.24 28.35 -6.04
C ASP A 139 -1.94 27.07 -5.26
N LEU A 140 -1.67 25.97 -5.95
CA LEU A 140 -1.50 24.65 -5.37
C LEU A 140 -0.25 24.58 -4.46
N ILE A 141 0.83 25.27 -4.83
CA ILE A 141 2.07 25.30 -4.05
C ILE A 141 1.89 26.11 -2.76
N LEU A 142 1.39 27.32 -2.86
CA LEU A 142 1.24 28.23 -1.71
C LEU A 142 0.20 27.73 -0.69
N ASN A 143 -0.69 26.83 -1.08
CA ASN A 143 -1.71 26.23 -0.21
C ASN A 143 -1.37 24.79 0.24
N SER A 144 -0.16 24.31 -0.07
CA SER A 144 0.36 23.02 0.39
C SER A 144 1.51 23.21 1.38
N ALA A 145 1.52 22.40 2.43
CA ALA A 145 2.59 22.42 3.45
C ALA A 145 3.82 21.61 3.04
N VAL A 146 3.69 20.73 2.06
CA VAL A 146 4.77 19.86 1.59
C VAL A 146 6.00 20.68 1.18
N ASN A 147 7.19 20.20 1.60
CA ASN A 147 8.45 20.97 1.54
C ASN A 147 9.22 20.77 0.24
N PHE A 148 8.50 20.69 -0.89
CA PHE A 148 9.10 20.54 -2.22
C PHE A 148 9.42 21.86 -2.92
N TYR A 149 8.83 22.96 -2.42
CA TYR A 149 8.96 24.29 -3.00
C TYR A 149 9.22 25.34 -1.91
N GLU A 150 10.07 26.32 -2.23
CA GLU A 150 10.35 27.41 -1.30
C GLU A 150 10.54 28.73 -2.06
N GLY A 151 9.75 29.74 -1.69
CA GLY A 151 9.80 31.06 -2.33
C GLY A 151 9.31 31.12 -3.78
N VAL A 152 8.70 30.04 -4.28
CA VAL A 152 8.12 29.91 -5.62
C VAL A 152 6.61 29.69 -5.55
N ASN A 153 5.87 30.21 -6.51
CA ASN A 153 4.46 29.92 -6.71
C ASN A 153 4.26 28.89 -7.83
N GLN A 154 3.02 28.45 -8.01
CA GLN A 154 2.66 27.44 -9.01
C GLN A 154 3.06 27.85 -10.44
N GLN A 155 2.80 29.09 -10.84
CA GLN A 155 3.08 29.58 -12.20
C GLN A 155 4.59 29.59 -12.46
N GLU A 156 5.38 30.05 -11.50
CA GLU A 156 6.84 30.08 -11.60
C GLU A 156 7.43 28.66 -11.72
N ALA A 157 6.92 27.71 -10.92
CA ALA A 157 7.37 26.32 -10.96
C ALA A 157 7.03 25.66 -12.30
N ILE A 158 5.81 25.83 -12.80
CA ILE A 158 5.39 25.30 -14.11
C ILE A 158 6.29 25.88 -15.21
N ALA A 159 6.46 27.20 -15.26
CA ALA A 159 7.28 27.86 -16.27
C ALA A 159 8.76 27.44 -16.21
N PHE A 160 9.28 27.12 -15.02
CA PHE A 160 10.64 26.60 -14.84
C PHE A 160 10.80 25.23 -15.49
N TYR A 161 9.89 24.29 -15.21
CA TYR A 161 9.98 22.91 -15.73
C TYR A 161 9.61 22.80 -17.21
N GLU A 162 8.69 23.62 -17.73
CA GLU A 162 8.35 23.63 -19.15
C GLU A 162 9.56 23.94 -20.05
N LYS A 163 10.49 24.75 -19.58
CA LYS A 163 11.73 25.07 -20.33
C LYS A 163 12.69 23.88 -20.44
N MET A 164 12.55 22.88 -19.57
CA MET A 164 13.41 21.70 -19.56
C MET A 164 12.87 20.56 -20.44
N VAL A 165 11.62 20.65 -20.89
CA VAL A 165 10.98 19.61 -21.69
C VAL A 165 11.49 19.66 -23.13
N ASP A 166 12.20 18.60 -23.55
CA ASP A 166 12.47 18.35 -24.97
C ASP A 166 11.36 17.46 -25.56
N LYS A 167 10.50 18.05 -26.39
CA LYS A 167 9.39 17.34 -27.06
C LYS A 167 9.84 16.29 -28.09
N LYS A 168 11.12 16.25 -28.43
CA LYS A 168 11.70 15.28 -29.38
C LYS A 168 12.38 14.11 -28.65
N ASP A 169 12.55 14.21 -27.34
CA ASP A 169 13.14 13.14 -26.54
C ASP A 169 12.14 11.95 -26.46
N THR A 170 12.55 10.80 -26.94
CA THR A 170 11.77 9.55 -26.89
C THR A 170 12.00 8.75 -25.61
N THR A 171 12.93 9.19 -24.79
CA THR A 171 13.29 8.58 -23.51
C THR A 171 13.35 9.63 -22.37
N PRO A 172 12.26 10.41 -22.17
CA PRO A 172 12.29 11.53 -21.28
C PRO A 172 12.42 11.09 -19.81
N VAL A 173 13.32 11.73 -19.10
CA VAL A 173 13.42 11.59 -17.65
C VAL A 173 12.23 12.27 -16.95
N MET A 174 11.86 11.83 -15.78
CA MET A 174 10.84 12.47 -14.93
C MET A 174 11.43 13.73 -14.27
N ILE A 175 11.45 14.85 -15.02
CA ILE A 175 12.09 16.11 -14.63
C ILE A 175 11.59 16.61 -13.28
N GLY A 176 12.51 16.92 -12.37
CA GLY A 176 12.22 17.47 -11.05
C GLY A 176 12.02 16.43 -9.95
N LEU A 177 12.09 15.13 -10.27
CA LEU A 177 11.73 14.02 -9.39
C LEU A 177 12.48 14.04 -8.04
N ASN A 178 13.79 14.28 -8.05
CA ASN A 178 14.68 14.19 -6.89
C ASN A 178 15.26 15.54 -6.48
N SER A 179 14.43 16.59 -6.42
CA SER A 179 14.90 17.92 -6.05
C SER A 179 13.83 18.75 -5.33
N LYS A 180 14.26 19.71 -4.51
CA LYS A 180 13.45 20.81 -4.01
C LYS A 180 13.68 22.03 -4.91
N LEU A 181 12.61 22.71 -5.32
CA LEU A 181 12.69 23.94 -6.11
C LEU A 181 12.65 25.15 -5.18
N VAL A 182 13.69 25.96 -5.21
CA VAL A 182 13.83 27.12 -4.33
C VAL A 182 14.12 28.40 -5.10
N LYS A 183 13.68 29.53 -4.57
CA LYS A 183 14.01 30.85 -5.12
C LYS A 183 14.99 31.54 -4.19
N GLU A 184 16.25 31.59 -4.60
CA GLU A 184 17.36 32.22 -3.87
C GLU A 184 17.79 33.51 -4.59
N ASN A 185 17.79 34.62 -3.88
CA ASN A 185 18.16 35.93 -4.44
C ASN A 185 17.46 36.27 -5.77
N GLY A 186 16.19 35.86 -5.91
CA GLY A 186 15.38 36.06 -7.11
C GLY A 186 15.61 35.07 -8.24
N VAL A 187 16.53 34.13 -8.09
CA VAL A 187 16.81 33.04 -9.06
C VAL A 187 16.17 31.75 -8.60
N ILE A 188 15.48 31.06 -9.50
CA ILE A 188 14.90 29.74 -9.20
C ILE A 188 15.92 28.67 -9.54
N VAL A 189 16.22 27.80 -8.56
CA VAL A 189 17.21 26.71 -8.65
C VAL A 189 16.68 25.42 -8.04
N GLU A 190 17.21 24.28 -8.49
CA GLU A 190 16.92 22.99 -7.89
C GLU A 190 17.99 22.62 -6.86
N LYS A 191 17.55 22.25 -5.67
CA LYS A 191 18.37 21.58 -4.64
C LYS A 191 18.23 20.08 -4.84
N VAL A 192 19.15 19.48 -5.57
CA VAL A 192 19.11 18.06 -5.90
C VAL A 192 19.43 17.20 -4.67
N TRP A 193 18.65 16.15 -4.48
CA TRP A 193 18.83 15.17 -3.40
C TRP A 193 19.86 14.11 -3.84
N LYS A 194 21.06 14.23 -3.33
CA LYS A 194 22.20 13.39 -3.68
C LYS A 194 23.35 13.52 -2.67
N VAL A 195 24.38 12.70 -2.80
CA VAL A 195 25.65 12.91 -2.09
C VAL A 195 26.23 14.26 -2.45
N GLY A 196 26.59 15.04 -1.43
CA GLY A 196 27.07 16.42 -1.59
C GLY A 196 26.00 17.44 -1.94
N GLY A 197 24.73 17.04 -2.00
CA GLY A 197 23.58 17.90 -2.18
C GLY A 197 22.67 17.95 -0.95
N MET A 198 21.39 18.27 -1.17
CA MET A 198 20.38 18.23 -0.10
C MET A 198 20.20 16.78 0.39
N TYR A 199 20.00 16.58 1.69
CA TYR A 199 19.91 15.30 2.40
C TYR A 199 21.18 14.43 2.39
N THR A 200 22.37 15.03 2.08
CA THR A 200 23.63 14.28 1.94
C THR A 200 23.91 13.36 3.14
N GLN A 201 23.64 13.82 4.39
CA GLN A 201 23.94 13.05 5.60
C GLN A 201 23.19 11.70 5.65
N ALA A 202 21.93 11.67 5.20
CA ALA A 202 21.15 10.45 5.11
C ALA A 202 21.54 9.63 3.87
N ILE A 203 21.74 10.29 2.72
CA ILE A 203 22.05 9.63 1.44
C ILE A 203 23.42 8.95 1.49
N GLU A 204 24.42 9.53 2.13
CA GLU A 204 25.72 8.89 2.33
C GLU A 204 25.62 7.58 3.13
N LYS A 205 24.70 7.51 4.11
CA LYS A 205 24.43 6.28 4.86
C LYS A 205 23.69 5.25 4.02
N ILE A 206 22.73 5.66 3.18
CA ILE A 206 22.08 4.79 2.19
C ILE A 206 23.14 4.18 1.27
N VAL A 207 24.01 5.02 0.68
CA VAL A 207 25.09 4.58 -0.22
C VAL A 207 26.03 3.59 0.48
N TYR A 208 26.46 3.87 1.71
CA TYR A 208 27.32 2.98 2.49
C TYR A 208 26.74 1.57 2.62
N TRP A 209 25.45 1.46 2.94
CA TRP A 209 24.81 0.16 3.10
C TRP A 209 24.51 -0.52 1.76
N LEU A 210 24.16 0.25 0.72
CA LEU A 210 24.00 -0.29 -0.64
C LEU A 210 25.33 -0.83 -1.20
N GLU A 211 26.47 -0.18 -0.95
CA GLU A 211 27.79 -0.68 -1.37
C GLU A 211 28.13 -2.01 -0.67
N LYS A 212 27.71 -2.20 0.59
CA LYS A 212 27.82 -3.51 1.26
C LYS A 212 26.88 -4.53 0.61
N ALA A 213 25.63 -4.17 0.31
CA ALA A 213 24.69 -5.04 -0.36
C ALA A 213 25.20 -5.53 -1.73
N VAL A 214 25.87 -4.66 -2.50
CA VAL A 214 26.52 -5.03 -3.77
C VAL A 214 27.52 -6.19 -3.61
N THR A 215 28.21 -6.29 -2.46
CA THR A 215 29.24 -7.34 -2.24
C THR A 215 28.62 -8.72 -2.00
N VAL A 216 27.35 -8.78 -1.62
CA VAL A 216 26.61 -10.01 -1.29
C VAL A 216 25.38 -10.21 -2.16
N ALA A 217 25.29 -9.53 -3.31
CA ALA A 217 24.20 -9.70 -4.26
C ALA A 217 24.10 -11.17 -4.72
N GLU A 218 22.86 -11.65 -4.92
CA GLU A 218 22.57 -13.05 -5.24
C GLU A 218 23.05 -13.46 -6.63
N ASN A 219 23.08 -12.52 -7.57
CA ASN A 219 23.45 -12.74 -8.97
C ASN A 219 24.01 -11.47 -9.63
N ALA A 220 24.44 -11.57 -10.89
CA ALA A 220 25.07 -10.46 -11.62
C ALA A 220 24.07 -9.33 -11.94
N GLU A 221 22.83 -9.66 -12.26
CA GLU A 221 21.78 -8.70 -12.58
C GLU A 221 21.42 -7.84 -11.37
N GLN A 222 21.24 -8.45 -10.21
CA GLN A 222 21.00 -7.73 -8.96
C GLN A 222 22.18 -6.85 -8.58
N LYS A 223 23.41 -7.38 -8.72
CA LYS A 223 24.63 -6.61 -8.47
C LYS A 223 24.69 -5.37 -9.36
N ASP A 224 24.41 -5.51 -10.65
CA ASP A 224 24.38 -4.41 -11.61
C ASP A 224 23.33 -3.36 -11.24
N ALA A 225 22.12 -3.79 -10.87
CA ALA A 225 21.06 -2.89 -10.43
C ALA A 225 21.46 -2.10 -9.18
N LEU A 226 22.00 -2.77 -8.14
CA LEU A 226 22.44 -2.11 -6.91
C LEU A 226 23.59 -1.12 -7.15
N GLN A 227 24.54 -1.45 -8.03
CA GLN A 227 25.64 -0.54 -8.40
C GLN A 227 25.11 0.72 -9.10
N LYS A 228 24.12 0.59 -9.98
CA LYS A 228 23.46 1.71 -10.66
C LYS A 228 22.65 2.58 -9.70
N LEU A 229 22.00 1.98 -8.71
CA LEU A 229 21.34 2.72 -7.65
C LEU A 229 22.33 3.56 -6.82
N VAL A 230 23.49 3.00 -6.48
CA VAL A 230 24.59 3.74 -5.84
C VAL A 230 25.06 4.90 -6.73
N THR A 231 25.21 4.67 -8.03
CA THR A 231 25.58 5.71 -9.00
C THR A 231 24.55 6.84 -9.02
N PHE A 232 23.27 6.53 -9.06
CA PHE A 232 22.18 7.51 -8.98
C PHE A 232 22.28 8.39 -7.72
N TYR A 233 22.42 7.80 -6.55
CA TYR A 233 22.54 8.56 -5.31
C TYR A 233 23.78 9.47 -5.25
N LYS A 234 24.87 9.06 -5.87
CA LYS A 234 26.10 9.85 -5.97
C LYS A 234 25.98 10.99 -6.98
N SER A 235 25.42 10.73 -8.15
CA SER A 235 25.32 11.73 -9.23
C SER A 235 24.11 12.65 -9.08
N GLY A 236 22.97 12.12 -8.60
CA GLY A 236 21.68 12.78 -8.62
C GLY A 236 21.05 12.88 -10.02
N SER A 237 21.63 12.20 -11.01
CA SER A 237 21.18 12.21 -12.41
C SER A 237 19.96 11.35 -12.60
N LEU A 238 18.87 11.91 -13.15
CA LEU A 238 17.66 11.15 -13.47
C LEU A 238 17.88 10.12 -14.60
N LYS A 239 18.87 10.33 -15.47
CA LYS A 239 19.29 9.31 -16.45
C LYS A 239 19.92 8.10 -15.78
N ASP A 240 20.68 8.32 -14.71
CA ASP A 240 21.23 7.21 -13.91
C ASP A 240 20.13 6.48 -13.16
N PHE A 241 19.08 7.19 -12.73
CA PHE A 241 17.90 6.57 -12.13
C PHE A 241 17.13 5.70 -13.13
N ASP A 242 16.92 6.17 -14.36
CA ASP A 242 16.33 5.37 -15.44
C ASP A 242 17.19 4.13 -15.75
N THR A 243 18.53 4.30 -15.77
CA THR A 243 19.47 3.18 -15.97
C THR A 243 19.37 2.14 -14.86
N TYR A 244 19.20 2.58 -13.59
CA TYR A 244 18.92 1.70 -12.47
C TYR A 244 17.59 0.97 -12.66
N ASN A 245 16.52 1.68 -12.96
CA ASN A 245 15.19 1.10 -13.14
C ASN A 245 15.17 0.01 -14.22
N ILE A 246 15.84 0.23 -15.36
CA ILE A 246 16.00 -0.76 -16.43
C ILE A 246 16.76 -2.00 -15.94
N ALA A 247 17.82 -1.83 -15.18
CA ALA A 247 18.58 -2.96 -14.63
C ALA A 247 17.77 -3.71 -13.57
N TRP A 248 17.06 -2.99 -12.70
CA TRP A 248 16.22 -3.58 -11.66
C TRP A 248 15.07 -4.43 -12.25
N VAL A 249 14.42 -3.97 -13.31
CA VAL A 249 13.36 -4.74 -14.00
C VAL A 249 13.91 -6.04 -14.58
N LYS A 250 15.16 -6.07 -15.05
CA LYS A 250 15.80 -7.28 -15.61
C LYS A 250 16.08 -8.36 -14.57
N ASP A 251 16.32 -7.99 -13.33
CA ASP A 251 16.52 -8.97 -12.25
C ASP A 251 15.18 -9.61 -11.86
N THR A 252 14.94 -10.79 -12.41
CA THR A 252 13.72 -11.58 -12.17
C THR A 252 13.95 -12.81 -11.32
N GLN A 253 15.21 -13.14 -11.00
CA GLN A 253 15.59 -14.40 -10.35
C GLN A 253 15.87 -14.25 -8.86
N SER A 254 16.26 -13.08 -8.40
CA SER A 254 16.60 -12.84 -6.99
C SER A 254 15.44 -13.16 -6.07
N ALA A 255 15.76 -13.77 -4.93
CA ALA A 255 14.82 -14.04 -3.85
C ALA A 255 14.62 -12.82 -2.96
N ILE A 256 15.66 -12.00 -2.79
CA ILE A 256 15.62 -10.72 -2.07
C ILE A 256 15.51 -9.61 -3.11
N ASP A 257 14.62 -8.66 -2.88
CA ASP A 257 14.48 -7.49 -3.76
C ASP A 257 14.35 -6.22 -2.93
N VAL A 258 14.65 -5.08 -3.55
CA VAL A 258 14.51 -3.77 -2.94
C VAL A 258 13.98 -2.75 -3.94
N THR A 259 12.94 -2.06 -3.53
CA THR A 259 12.55 -0.77 -4.08
C THR A 259 13.21 0.30 -3.22
N ASN A 260 13.97 1.22 -3.79
CA ASN A 260 14.62 2.28 -3.03
C ASN A 260 14.90 3.48 -3.93
N GLY A 261 14.45 4.66 -3.53
CA GLY A 261 14.65 5.87 -4.32
C GLY A 261 13.67 6.99 -3.99
N PHE A 262 13.57 7.94 -4.91
CA PHE A 262 12.53 8.96 -4.94
C PHE A 262 11.52 8.53 -6.00
N ILE A 263 10.33 8.05 -5.57
CA ILE A 263 9.49 7.18 -6.40
C ILE A 263 8.10 7.74 -6.63
N GLU A 264 7.32 7.98 -5.57
CA GLU A 264 5.91 8.34 -5.68
C GLU A 264 5.70 9.86 -5.68
N VAL A 265 4.90 10.35 -6.63
CA VAL A 265 4.67 11.79 -6.83
C VAL A 265 3.32 12.29 -6.29
N TYR A 266 2.56 11.43 -5.59
CA TYR A 266 1.22 11.78 -5.06
C TYR A 266 1.25 12.92 -4.05
N GLU A 267 2.36 13.09 -3.35
CA GLU A 267 2.53 14.13 -2.34
C GLU A 267 2.96 15.49 -2.93
N ASP A 268 3.21 15.56 -4.22
CA ASP A 268 3.47 16.83 -4.89
C ASP A 268 2.19 17.37 -5.56
N PRO A 269 1.75 18.60 -5.24
CA PRO A 269 0.57 19.19 -5.86
C PRO A 269 0.69 19.39 -7.38
N LEU A 270 1.91 19.34 -7.95
CA LEU A 270 2.16 19.39 -9.38
C LEU A 270 2.52 18.03 -9.99
N GLY A 271 2.61 16.97 -9.19
CA GLY A 271 2.94 15.62 -9.63
C GLY A 271 4.35 15.48 -10.25
N LYS A 272 5.33 16.26 -9.79
CA LYS A 272 6.71 16.28 -10.32
C LYS A 272 7.77 15.81 -9.33
N LYS A 273 7.57 16.07 -8.05
CA LYS A 273 8.52 15.76 -6.98
C LYS A 273 8.15 14.44 -6.35
N ALA A 274 9.12 13.56 -6.17
CA ALA A 274 8.88 12.26 -5.57
C ALA A 274 9.28 12.20 -4.10
N THR A 275 8.50 11.45 -3.34
CA THR A 275 8.83 11.10 -1.96
C THR A 275 9.91 10.03 -1.92
N PHE A 276 10.71 10.02 -0.85
CA PHE A 276 11.60 8.90 -0.56
C PHE A 276 10.78 7.69 -0.16
N GLU A 277 11.09 6.55 -0.77
CA GLU A 277 10.46 5.27 -0.48
C GLU A 277 11.49 4.14 -0.51
N SER A 278 11.32 3.18 0.40
CA SER A 278 12.06 1.92 0.33
C SER A 278 11.21 0.78 0.86
N VAL A 279 11.17 -0.31 0.10
CA VAL A 279 10.57 -1.60 0.48
C VAL A 279 11.60 -2.68 0.23
N VAL A 280 12.03 -3.37 1.28
CA VAL A 280 12.91 -4.54 1.21
C VAL A 280 12.05 -5.77 1.39
N SER A 281 12.14 -6.71 0.48
CA SER A 281 11.27 -7.86 0.44
C SER A 281 12.01 -9.17 0.20
N VAL A 282 11.36 -10.25 0.59
CA VAL A 282 11.76 -11.61 0.27
C VAL A 282 10.62 -12.30 -0.48
N LYS A 283 10.97 -13.04 -1.51
CA LYS A 283 10.02 -13.85 -2.28
C LYS A 283 9.26 -14.80 -1.36
N ASP A 284 7.93 -14.81 -1.47
CA ASP A 284 7.13 -15.85 -0.82
C ASP A 284 7.29 -17.15 -1.60
N PHE A 285 8.11 -18.06 -1.08
CA PHE A 285 8.42 -19.33 -1.74
C PHE A 285 7.20 -20.24 -1.84
N GLU A 286 6.33 -20.24 -0.83
CA GLU A 286 5.12 -21.07 -0.82
C GLU A 286 4.07 -20.52 -1.79
N ALA A 287 3.85 -19.21 -1.80
CA ALA A 287 2.98 -18.58 -2.79
C ALA A 287 3.52 -18.77 -4.21
N SER A 288 4.84 -18.62 -4.41
CA SER A 288 5.47 -18.84 -5.72
C SER A 288 5.28 -20.26 -6.23
N LYS A 289 5.39 -21.26 -5.34
CA LYS A 289 5.13 -22.67 -5.67
C LYS A 289 3.66 -22.89 -6.03
N ARG A 290 2.73 -22.32 -5.26
CA ARG A 290 1.30 -22.38 -5.55
C ARG A 290 0.98 -21.77 -6.91
N ILE A 291 1.46 -20.55 -7.16
CA ILE A 291 1.27 -19.80 -8.42
C ILE A 291 1.82 -20.59 -9.61
N ALA A 292 3.01 -21.16 -9.49
CA ALA A 292 3.59 -21.99 -10.53
C ALA A 292 2.73 -23.23 -10.83
N MET A 293 2.19 -23.88 -9.81
CA MET A 293 1.31 -25.03 -9.97
C MET A 293 -0.02 -24.67 -10.64
N ILE A 294 -0.63 -23.54 -10.24
CA ILE A 294 -1.84 -23.00 -10.85
C ILE A 294 -1.57 -22.62 -12.31
N GLY A 295 -0.50 -21.88 -12.58
CA GLY A 295 -0.12 -21.43 -13.92
C GLY A 295 0.19 -22.59 -14.90
N ALA A 296 0.84 -23.65 -14.41
CA ALA A 296 1.09 -24.86 -15.19
C ALA A 296 -0.20 -25.59 -15.62
N ASN A 297 -1.30 -25.36 -14.91
CA ASN A 297 -2.61 -25.92 -15.22
C ASN A 297 -3.58 -24.91 -15.89
N ALA A 298 -3.08 -23.75 -16.35
CA ALA A 298 -3.93 -22.68 -16.88
C ALA A 298 -4.86 -23.14 -18.00
N GLN A 299 -4.37 -23.98 -18.93
CA GLN A 299 -5.21 -24.53 -20.01
C GLN A 299 -6.31 -25.45 -19.48
N TRP A 300 -6.02 -26.25 -18.45
CA TRP A 300 -7.04 -27.12 -17.84
C TRP A 300 -8.19 -26.26 -17.25
N PHE A 301 -7.87 -25.18 -16.56
CA PHE A 301 -8.88 -24.26 -16.01
C PHE A 301 -9.71 -23.60 -17.11
N GLU A 302 -9.08 -23.18 -18.20
CA GLU A 302 -9.79 -22.61 -19.35
C GLU A 302 -10.76 -23.62 -19.98
N ASP A 303 -10.27 -24.84 -20.26
CA ASP A 303 -11.05 -25.88 -20.92
C ASP A 303 -12.25 -26.34 -20.07
N ASN A 304 -12.13 -26.36 -18.75
CA ASN A 304 -13.17 -26.78 -17.81
C ASN A 304 -14.03 -25.61 -17.28
N SER A 305 -13.79 -24.39 -17.75
CA SER A 305 -14.59 -23.21 -17.37
C SER A 305 -15.99 -23.25 -18.00
N THR A 306 -16.88 -22.45 -17.46
CA THR A 306 -18.27 -22.29 -17.96
C THR A 306 -18.37 -21.41 -19.21
N LEU A 307 -17.27 -20.89 -19.71
CA LEU A 307 -17.21 -20.03 -20.89
C LEU A 307 -17.78 -20.74 -22.12
N LEU A 308 -18.40 -19.97 -23.01
CA LEU A 308 -18.80 -20.49 -24.32
C LEU A 308 -17.58 -20.95 -25.13
N PRO A 309 -17.67 -22.04 -25.92
CA PRO A 309 -16.52 -22.58 -26.64
C PRO A 309 -15.75 -21.55 -27.48
N GLN A 310 -16.47 -20.63 -28.15
CA GLN A 310 -15.87 -19.57 -28.97
C GLN A 310 -15.17 -18.48 -28.14
N HIS A 311 -15.44 -18.39 -26.85
CA HIS A 311 -14.83 -17.42 -25.95
C HIS A 311 -13.66 -17.99 -25.17
N LYS A 312 -13.38 -19.30 -25.28
CA LYS A 312 -12.22 -19.95 -24.67
C LYS A 312 -10.97 -19.73 -25.50
N LYS A 313 -9.84 -19.46 -24.85
CA LYS A 313 -8.53 -19.41 -25.49
C LYS A 313 -8.02 -20.82 -25.79
N LYS A 314 -7.45 -21.01 -26.96
CA LYS A 314 -6.82 -22.28 -27.35
C LYS A 314 -5.47 -22.53 -26.66
N ASN A 315 -4.77 -21.46 -26.29
CA ASN A 315 -3.47 -21.51 -25.64
C ASN A 315 -3.45 -20.46 -24.54
N VAL A 316 -3.75 -20.87 -23.32
CA VAL A 316 -3.67 -20.01 -22.13
C VAL A 316 -2.28 -20.13 -21.53
N LYS A 317 -1.62 -19.00 -21.36
CA LYS A 317 -0.43 -18.89 -20.52
C LYS A 317 -0.86 -18.14 -19.26
N GLY A 318 -0.68 -18.76 -18.10
CA GLY A 318 -0.90 -18.08 -16.82
C GLY A 318 -0.01 -16.84 -16.72
N ILE A 319 -0.55 -15.79 -16.14
CA ILE A 319 0.22 -14.58 -15.85
C ILE A 319 1.16 -14.90 -14.70
N SER A 320 2.43 -14.49 -14.79
CA SER A 320 3.37 -14.63 -13.67
C SER A 320 3.07 -13.53 -12.65
N ALA A 321 2.32 -13.87 -11.62
CA ALA A 321 2.20 -13.02 -10.43
C ALA A 321 3.36 -13.30 -9.47
N LYS A 322 3.88 -12.27 -8.82
CA LYS A 322 4.90 -12.40 -7.78
C LYS A 322 4.29 -11.97 -6.44
N VAL A 323 4.31 -12.88 -5.48
CA VAL A 323 4.00 -12.58 -4.09
C VAL A 323 5.30 -12.46 -3.32
N ILE A 324 5.43 -11.39 -2.57
CA ILE A 324 6.58 -11.11 -1.72
C ILE A 324 6.12 -10.87 -0.28
N ASN A 325 7.05 -11.07 0.64
CA ASN A 325 6.90 -10.67 2.02
C ASN A 325 7.77 -9.43 2.26
N ALA A 326 7.15 -8.30 2.59
CA ALA A 326 7.87 -7.11 3.02
C ALA A 326 8.57 -7.41 4.36
N VAL A 327 9.86 -7.08 4.44
CA VAL A 327 10.69 -7.27 5.62
C VAL A 327 11.00 -5.94 6.28
N MET A 328 11.33 -4.93 5.47
CA MET A 328 11.60 -3.59 5.96
C MET A 328 11.02 -2.55 5.01
N GLU A 329 10.36 -1.57 5.59
CA GLU A 329 9.75 -0.46 4.87
C GLU A 329 10.17 0.86 5.46
N SER A 330 10.34 1.86 4.62
CA SER A 330 10.76 3.19 5.02
C SER A 330 10.22 4.25 4.06
N GLY A 331 10.21 5.49 4.49
CA GLY A 331 9.70 6.59 3.69
C GLY A 331 8.20 6.49 3.46
N ASP A 332 7.74 6.60 2.22
CA ASP A 332 6.32 6.63 1.88
C ASP A 332 5.60 5.29 2.17
N ALA A 333 6.29 4.18 2.03
CA ALA A 333 5.75 2.86 2.32
C ALA A 333 5.51 2.58 3.82
N ALA A 334 6.04 3.37 4.76
CA ALA A 334 5.99 3.05 6.19
C ALA A 334 5.52 4.23 7.06
N PRO A 335 4.76 3.98 8.11
CA PRO A 335 4.12 2.72 8.54
C PRO A 335 2.80 2.38 7.84
N SER A 336 2.30 3.24 6.95
CA SER A 336 1.14 2.94 6.10
C SER A 336 1.61 2.25 4.84
N THR A 337 1.48 0.93 4.80
CA THR A 337 2.06 0.10 3.76
C THR A 337 1.11 -0.13 2.59
N PRO A 338 1.58 -0.03 1.32
CA PRO A 338 0.81 -0.47 0.17
C PRO A 338 0.62 -1.99 0.17
N ILE A 339 -0.47 -2.47 -0.42
CA ILE A 339 -0.73 -3.89 -0.58
C ILE A 339 -0.10 -4.47 -1.86
N GLY A 340 0.29 -3.61 -2.78
CA GLY A 340 0.93 -3.96 -4.04
C GLY A 340 1.81 -2.83 -4.58
N ILE A 341 2.78 -3.19 -5.40
CA ILE A 341 3.74 -2.28 -6.03
C ILE A 341 3.82 -2.62 -7.52
N ASN A 342 3.77 -1.59 -8.38
CA ASN A 342 3.97 -1.75 -9.83
C ASN A 342 4.91 -0.65 -10.33
N LEU A 343 6.18 -0.97 -10.48
CA LEU A 343 7.26 -0.03 -10.80
C LEU A 343 8.13 -0.51 -11.98
N PRO A 344 8.86 0.39 -12.65
CA PRO A 344 9.02 1.83 -12.40
C PRO A 344 7.82 2.65 -12.89
N ASN A 345 7.73 3.91 -12.44
CA ASN A 345 6.68 4.85 -12.84
C ASN A 345 6.95 5.52 -14.21
N ASN A 346 8.19 5.47 -14.72
CA ASN A 346 8.52 6.06 -16.01
C ASN A 346 7.93 5.25 -17.17
N GLU A 347 6.99 5.85 -17.91
CA GLU A 347 6.15 5.17 -18.89
C GLU A 347 6.95 4.55 -20.04
N TRP A 348 7.94 5.27 -20.62
CA TRP A 348 8.73 4.71 -21.71
C TRP A 348 9.55 3.48 -21.28
N ILE A 349 10.00 3.42 -20.01
CA ILE A 349 10.67 2.23 -19.46
C ILE A 349 9.70 1.06 -19.37
N ARG A 350 8.48 1.32 -18.88
CA ARG A 350 7.42 0.30 -18.78
C ARG A 350 7.08 -0.28 -20.15
N GLU A 351 6.95 0.57 -21.16
CA GLU A 351 6.61 0.16 -22.52
C GLU A 351 7.75 -0.63 -23.19
N THR A 352 9.01 -0.24 -22.98
CA THR A 352 10.15 -0.82 -23.71
C THR A 352 10.88 -1.92 -22.94
N HIS A 353 10.90 -1.86 -21.61
CA HIS A 353 11.64 -2.79 -20.74
C HIS A 353 10.75 -3.58 -19.78
N GLY A 354 9.49 -3.19 -19.63
CA GLY A 354 8.53 -3.80 -18.73
C GLY A 354 8.52 -3.18 -17.32
N SER A 355 7.83 -3.86 -16.42
CA SER A 355 7.70 -3.46 -15.01
C SER A 355 7.71 -4.69 -14.10
N LYS A 356 8.00 -4.48 -12.81
CA LYS A 356 7.75 -5.47 -11.76
C LYS A 356 6.43 -5.13 -11.06
N SER A 357 5.50 -6.08 -11.08
CA SER A 357 4.25 -6.02 -10.31
C SER A 357 4.32 -7.09 -9.23
N VAL A 358 4.14 -6.69 -7.98
CA VAL A 358 4.23 -7.59 -6.82
C VAL A 358 3.13 -7.30 -5.81
N ASN A 359 2.61 -8.36 -5.18
CA ASN A 359 1.69 -8.28 -4.06
C ASN A 359 2.43 -8.54 -2.74
N LEU A 360 2.18 -7.70 -1.73
CA LEU A 360 2.77 -7.81 -0.40
C LEU A 360 1.90 -8.72 0.48
N GLY A 361 2.10 -10.04 0.37
CA GLY A 361 1.22 -11.04 0.97
C GLY A 361 1.14 -10.97 2.49
N ASN A 362 2.27 -10.78 3.18
CA ASN A 362 2.29 -10.65 4.65
C ASN A 362 1.63 -9.36 5.14
N ILE A 363 1.60 -8.31 4.33
CA ILE A 363 0.95 -7.04 4.65
C ILE A 363 -0.56 -7.20 4.59
N VAL A 364 -1.08 -7.79 3.51
CA VAL A 364 -2.51 -8.13 3.39
C VAL A 364 -2.94 -8.99 4.59
N GLU A 365 -2.19 -10.05 4.90
CA GLU A 365 -2.47 -10.93 6.04
C GLU A 365 -2.46 -10.19 7.39
N ALA A 366 -1.52 -9.25 7.59
CA ALA A 366 -1.46 -8.49 8.82
C ALA A 366 -2.66 -7.55 8.98
N TYR A 367 -3.11 -6.90 7.90
CA TYR A 367 -4.34 -6.10 7.92
C TYR A 367 -5.57 -6.94 8.24
N GLU A 368 -5.68 -8.12 7.64
CA GLU A 368 -6.78 -9.05 7.89
C GLU A 368 -6.81 -9.56 9.32
N ARG A 369 -5.67 -9.96 9.88
CA ARG A 369 -5.56 -10.39 11.29
C ARG A 369 -5.94 -9.27 12.25
N ALA A 370 -5.51 -8.06 11.99
CA ALA A 370 -5.83 -6.90 12.82
C ALA A 370 -7.32 -6.56 12.81
N ALA A 371 -7.99 -6.74 11.67
CA ALA A 371 -9.42 -6.50 11.49
C ALA A 371 -10.28 -7.74 11.85
N GLY A 372 -9.74 -8.96 11.65
CA GLY A 372 -10.50 -10.17 11.42
C GLY A 372 -11.42 -10.62 12.53
N GLY A 373 -10.95 -10.75 13.75
CA GLY A 373 -11.74 -11.33 14.83
C GLY A 373 -12.99 -10.50 15.17
N SER A 374 -12.88 -9.18 15.24
CA SER A 374 -14.00 -8.31 15.59
C SER A 374 -15.05 -8.23 14.49
N VAL A 375 -14.62 -8.12 13.23
CA VAL A 375 -15.52 -8.08 12.06
C VAL A 375 -16.23 -9.41 11.88
N VAL A 376 -15.51 -10.53 11.99
CA VAL A 376 -16.09 -11.87 11.87
C VAL A 376 -17.14 -12.09 12.97
N ASN A 377 -16.83 -11.78 14.22
CA ASN A 377 -17.77 -11.93 15.32
C ASN A 377 -19.02 -11.06 15.17
N GLU A 378 -18.90 -9.90 14.57
CA GLU A 378 -20.02 -8.97 14.40
C GLU A 378 -20.90 -9.29 13.19
N PHE A 379 -20.32 -9.63 12.03
CA PHE A 379 -21.04 -9.67 10.75
C PHE A 379 -21.41 -11.07 10.27
N TYR A 380 -20.85 -12.14 10.85
CA TYR A 380 -21.18 -13.51 10.47
C TYR A 380 -22.20 -14.11 11.44
N TYR A 381 -23.10 -14.94 10.90
CA TYR A 381 -24.35 -15.30 11.59
C TYR A 381 -24.12 -16.16 12.84
N ASN A 382 -23.48 -17.30 12.74
CA ASN A 382 -23.38 -18.26 13.84
C ASN A 382 -21.93 -18.72 14.07
N ASP A 383 -21.69 -19.37 15.20
CA ASP A 383 -20.35 -19.77 15.62
C ASP A 383 -19.71 -20.79 14.67
N ALA A 384 -20.49 -21.61 13.96
CA ALA A 384 -19.95 -22.55 12.99
C ALA A 384 -19.37 -21.83 11.77
N ILE A 385 -20.09 -20.85 11.22
CA ILE A 385 -19.61 -20.01 10.11
C ILE A 385 -18.42 -19.16 10.56
N LYS A 386 -18.51 -18.52 11.75
CA LYS A 386 -17.41 -17.72 12.30
C LYS A 386 -16.15 -18.54 12.43
N LYS A 387 -16.26 -19.75 13.01
CA LYS A 387 -15.14 -20.67 13.16
C LYS A 387 -14.57 -21.07 11.80
N ASN A 388 -15.41 -21.44 10.84
CA ASN A 388 -14.97 -21.81 9.49
C ASN A 388 -14.17 -20.65 8.83
N VAL A 389 -14.70 -19.44 8.89
CA VAL A 389 -14.01 -18.25 8.33
C VAL A 389 -12.70 -17.99 9.06
N LEU A 390 -12.66 -18.02 10.40
CA LEU A 390 -11.43 -17.79 11.17
C LEU A 390 -10.36 -18.85 10.91
N ASP A 391 -10.76 -20.11 10.70
CA ASP A 391 -9.82 -21.22 10.49
C ASP A 391 -9.29 -21.26 9.04
N TYR A 392 -10.09 -20.88 8.03
CA TYR A 392 -9.79 -21.17 6.64
C TYR A 392 -9.66 -19.97 5.73
N ALA A 393 -10.18 -18.79 6.08
CA ALA A 393 -10.20 -17.63 5.17
C ALA A 393 -8.79 -17.18 4.77
N GLY A 394 -7.81 -17.23 5.66
CA GLY A 394 -6.47 -16.73 5.36
C GLY A 394 -5.78 -17.42 4.16
N LEU A 395 -5.89 -18.74 4.00
CA LEU A 395 -5.39 -19.42 2.79
C LEU A 395 -6.39 -19.29 1.63
N ALA A 396 -7.70 -19.25 1.92
CA ALA A 396 -8.72 -19.09 0.90
C ALA A 396 -8.59 -17.76 0.15
N ASP A 397 -8.30 -16.66 0.85
CA ASP A 397 -8.05 -15.34 0.24
C ASP A 397 -6.77 -15.32 -0.60
N LYS A 398 -5.71 -15.98 -0.13
CA LYS A 398 -4.48 -16.15 -0.91
C LYS A 398 -4.73 -16.91 -2.21
N LEU A 399 -5.50 -18.00 -2.13
CA LEU A 399 -5.89 -18.80 -3.31
C LEU A 399 -6.83 -18.03 -4.24
N HIS A 400 -7.75 -17.24 -3.68
CA HIS A 400 -8.61 -16.36 -4.46
C HIS A 400 -7.76 -15.37 -5.28
N THR A 401 -6.83 -14.69 -4.62
CA THR A 401 -5.92 -13.74 -5.28
C THR A 401 -5.04 -14.45 -6.33
N ASP A 402 -4.43 -15.57 -5.99
CA ASP A 402 -3.59 -16.34 -6.94
C ASP A 402 -4.41 -16.75 -8.19
N MET A 403 -5.63 -17.24 -8.01
CA MET A 403 -6.51 -17.63 -9.12
C MET A 403 -7.01 -16.44 -9.93
N HIS A 404 -7.36 -15.33 -9.26
CA HIS A 404 -7.77 -14.07 -9.89
C HIS A 404 -6.67 -13.55 -10.84
N GLU A 405 -5.44 -13.44 -10.33
CA GLU A 405 -4.31 -12.86 -11.08
C GLU A 405 -3.82 -13.82 -12.17
N VAL A 406 -3.57 -15.10 -11.82
CA VAL A 406 -2.87 -16.03 -12.70
C VAL A 406 -3.78 -16.59 -13.80
N ILE A 407 -5.01 -16.90 -13.45
CA ILE A 407 -5.98 -17.51 -14.38
C ILE A 407 -7.09 -16.51 -14.75
N GLY A 408 -7.60 -15.75 -13.79
CA GLY A 408 -8.70 -14.83 -14.00
C GLY A 408 -8.41 -13.90 -15.17
N HIS A 409 -7.38 -13.07 -15.08
CA HIS A 409 -7.01 -12.15 -16.16
C HIS A 409 -6.46 -12.85 -17.43
N ALA A 410 -5.92 -14.05 -17.31
CA ALA A 410 -5.41 -14.81 -18.45
C ALA A 410 -6.51 -15.45 -19.29
N SER A 411 -7.67 -15.76 -18.70
CA SER A 411 -8.78 -16.51 -19.29
C SER A 411 -9.60 -15.71 -20.30
N GLY A 412 -10.23 -16.42 -21.21
CA GLY A 412 -11.19 -15.88 -22.17
C GLY A 412 -10.58 -15.04 -23.29
N GLN A 413 -11.30 -14.94 -24.40
CA GLN A 413 -10.88 -14.16 -25.57
C GLN A 413 -12.03 -13.30 -26.12
N ILE A 414 -11.68 -12.24 -26.83
CA ILE A 414 -12.59 -11.34 -27.52
C ILE A 414 -12.90 -11.97 -28.89
N GLU A 415 -14.14 -11.84 -29.36
CA GLU A 415 -14.53 -12.30 -30.70
C GLU A 415 -13.82 -11.48 -31.80
N PRO A 416 -13.50 -12.11 -32.94
CA PRO A 416 -12.85 -11.43 -34.06
C PRO A 416 -13.64 -10.18 -34.50
N GLY A 417 -12.94 -9.07 -34.69
CA GLY A 417 -13.55 -7.79 -35.13
C GLY A 417 -14.17 -6.96 -34.02
N ILE A 418 -14.18 -7.43 -32.78
CA ILE A 418 -14.58 -6.63 -31.62
C ILE A 418 -13.39 -5.84 -31.08
N GLY A 419 -13.60 -4.55 -30.78
CA GLY A 419 -12.59 -3.66 -30.21
C GLY A 419 -12.20 -4.02 -28.77
N GLN A 420 -11.19 -3.32 -28.24
CA GLN A 420 -10.73 -3.53 -26.88
C GLN A 420 -11.80 -3.19 -25.84
N PRO A 421 -11.81 -3.83 -24.66
CA PRO A 421 -12.84 -3.61 -23.65
C PRO A 421 -12.99 -2.14 -23.23
N HIS A 422 -11.91 -1.37 -23.15
CA HIS A 422 -11.99 0.06 -22.81
C HIS A 422 -12.72 0.88 -23.89
N GLU A 423 -12.67 0.46 -25.15
CA GLU A 423 -13.37 1.09 -26.27
C GLU A 423 -14.84 0.68 -26.31
N THR A 424 -15.11 -0.62 -26.14
CA THR A 424 -16.45 -1.19 -26.26
C THR A 424 -17.30 -1.05 -25.00
N LEU A 425 -16.73 -1.27 -23.81
CA LEU A 425 -17.42 -1.25 -22.52
C LEU A 425 -17.19 0.06 -21.74
N LYS A 426 -16.26 0.92 -22.20
CA LYS A 426 -15.99 2.26 -21.66
C LYS A 426 -15.72 2.22 -20.15
N ASN A 427 -16.38 3.10 -19.39
CA ASN A 427 -16.24 3.23 -17.93
C ASN A 427 -16.72 2.02 -17.11
N TYR A 428 -17.33 1.02 -17.73
CA TYR A 428 -17.70 -0.23 -17.06
C TYR A 428 -16.66 -1.34 -17.26
N ALA A 429 -15.69 -1.15 -18.16
CA ALA A 429 -14.72 -2.18 -18.54
C ALA A 429 -13.95 -2.73 -17.33
N SER A 430 -13.41 -1.86 -16.47
CA SER A 430 -12.63 -2.27 -15.29
C SER A 430 -13.46 -3.10 -14.31
N ALA A 431 -14.64 -2.62 -13.91
CA ALA A 431 -15.48 -3.35 -12.95
C ALA A 431 -15.96 -4.69 -13.49
N LEU A 432 -16.22 -4.80 -14.80
CA LEU A 432 -16.60 -6.06 -15.45
C LEU A 432 -15.42 -7.03 -15.54
N GLU A 433 -14.19 -6.52 -15.81
CA GLU A 433 -13.01 -7.35 -15.87
C GLU A 433 -12.62 -7.90 -14.50
N GLU A 434 -12.61 -7.05 -13.47
CA GLU A 434 -12.37 -7.47 -12.09
C GLU A 434 -13.41 -8.50 -11.63
N GLY A 435 -14.70 -8.28 -11.96
CA GLY A 435 -15.76 -9.24 -11.67
C GLY A 435 -15.60 -10.57 -12.39
N ARG A 436 -15.08 -10.55 -13.60
CA ARG A 436 -14.79 -11.77 -14.37
C ARG A 436 -13.64 -12.56 -13.77
N ALA A 437 -12.57 -11.88 -13.37
CA ALA A 437 -11.41 -12.50 -12.74
C ALA A 437 -11.77 -13.09 -11.35
N ASP A 438 -12.53 -12.34 -10.53
CA ASP A 438 -13.07 -12.84 -9.26
C ASP A 438 -13.95 -14.09 -9.46
N LEU A 439 -14.81 -14.11 -10.47
CA LEU A 439 -15.69 -15.27 -10.73
C LEU A 439 -14.91 -16.51 -11.20
N VAL A 440 -13.81 -16.34 -11.93
CA VAL A 440 -12.91 -17.47 -12.23
C VAL A 440 -12.37 -18.05 -10.94
N ALA A 441 -11.86 -17.21 -10.04
CA ALA A 441 -11.36 -17.65 -8.74
C ALA A 441 -12.45 -18.35 -7.92
N LEU A 442 -13.59 -17.70 -7.72
CA LEU A 442 -14.72 -18.25 -6.95
C LEU A 442 -15.22 -19.58 -7.52
N TYR A 443 -15.38 -19.68 -8.84
CA TYR A 443 -15.85 -20.92 -9.47
C TYR A 443 -14.94 -22.11 -9.17
N TYR A 444 -13.61 -21.90 -9.15
CA TYR A 444 -12.65 -22.97 -8.92
C TYR A 444 -12.30 -23.20 -7.45
N LEU A 445 -12.52 -22.27 -6.54
CA LEU A 445 -12.31 -22.49 -5.09
C LEU A 445 -13.21 -23.59 -4.51
N MET A 446 -14.32 -23.94 -5.17
CA MET A 446 -15.14 -25.11 -4.84
C MET A 446 -14.95 -26.28 -5.80
N ASP A 447 -13.80 -26.35 -6.49
CA ASP A 447 -13.45 -27.44 -7.40
C ASP A 447 -12.41 -28.38 -6.78
N GLN A 448 -12.66 -29.69 -6.89
CA GLN A 448 -11.73 -30.71 -6.39
C GLN A 448 -10.33 -30.61 -7.01
N LYS A 449 -10.21 -30.01 -8.21
CA LYS A 449 -8.92 -29.83 -8.89
C LYS A 449 -7.87 -29.11 -8.06
N LEU A 450 -8.24 -28.10 -7.29
CA LEU A 450 -7.29 -27.39 -6.43
C LEU A 450 -6.78 -28.26 -5.27
N VAL A 451 -7.62 -29.16 -4.79
CA VAL A 451 -7.24 -30.18 -3.78
C VAL A 451 -6.30 -31.22 -4.40
N ASP A 452 -6.65 -31.71 -5.59
CA ASP A 452 -5.85 -32.70 -6.33
C ASP A 452 -4.46 -32.17 -6.71
N LEU A 453 -4.35 -30.87 -6.96
CA LEU A 453 -3.07 -30.19 -7.20
C LEU A 453 -2.26 -29.97 -5.92
N GLY A 454 -2.84 -30.20 -4.74
CA GLY A 454 -2.19 -29.99 -3.46
C GLY A 454 -1.98 -28.51 -3.09
N VAL A 455 -2.66 -27.58 -3.79
CA VAL A 455 -2.61 -26.13 -3.48
C VAL A 455 -3.66 -25.71 -2.47
N MET A 456 -4.70 -26.52 -2.28
CA MET A 456 -5.77 -26.32 -1.32
C MET A 456 -5.98 -27.63 -0.52
N PRO A 457 -5.96 -27.60 0.82
CA PRO A 457 -6.06 -28.85 1.61
C PRO A 457 -7.44 -29.53 1.56
N SER A 458 -8.52 -28.75 1.43
CA SER A 458 -9.91 -29.26 1.36
C SER A 458 -10.87 -28.22 0.81
N LEU A 459 -12.11 -28.63 0.48
CA LEU A 459 -13.17 -27.73 0.03
C LEU A 459 -13.72 -26.81 1.14
N GLU A 460 -13.34 -27.01 2.41
CA GLU A 460 -13.72 -26.10 3.51
C GLU A 460 -13.17 -24.69 3.28
N TYR A 461 -11.98 -24.56 2.66
CA TYR A 461 -11.42 -23.27 2.26
C TYR A 461 -12.30 -22.54 1.22
N GLY A 462 -12.86 -23.28 0.26
CA GLY A 462 -13.79 -22.72 -0.71
C GLY A 462 -15.10 -22.26 -0.07
N LYS A 463 -15.62 -22.99 0.92
CA LYS A 463 -16.82 -22.58 1.68
C LYS A 463 -16.54 -21.29 2.45
N ALA A 464 -15.41 -21.20 3.15
CA ALA A 464 -15.02 -20.00 3.88
C ALA A 464 -14.89 -18.79 2.94
N SER A 465 -14.29 -18.96 1.77
CA SER A 465 -14.21 -17.91 0.75
C SER A 465 -15.59 -17.43 0.28
N TYR A 466 -16.55 -18.34 0.12
CA TYR A 466 -17.91 -17.99 -0.28
C TYR A 466 -18.65 -17.22 0.80
N ASP A 467 -18.59 -17.66 2.06
CA ASP A 467 -19.17 -16.94 3.19
C ASP A 467 -18.59 -15.53 3.30
N GLU A 468 -17.27 -15.43 3.13
CA GLU A 468 -16.58 -14.16 3.20
C GLU A 468 -16.91 -13.24 2.04
N TYR A 469 -16.90 -13.74 0.80
CA TYR A 469 -17.20 -12.95 -0.38
C TYR A 469 -18.63 -12.38 -0.36
N ILE A 470 -19.61 -13.18 0.03
CA ILE A 470 -21.02 -12.76 0.15
C ILE A 470 -21.18 -11.72 1.27
N THR A 471 -20.61 -11.96 2.45
CA THR A 471 -20.73 -11.04 3.59
C THR A 471 -19.98 -9.73 3.32
N LYS A 472 -18.76 -9.78 2.77
CA LYS A 472 -18.00 -8.59 2.38
C LYS A 472 -18.72 -7.81 1.28
N GLY A 473 -19.23 -8.49 0.25
CA GLY A 473 -19.87 -7.90 -0.92
C GLY A 473 -21.20 -7.21 -0.63
N LEU A 474 -22.00 -7.77 0.27
CA LEU A 474 -23.33 -7.23 0.60
C LEU A 474 -23.32 -6.28 1.80
N MET A 475 -22.35 -6.40 2.71
CA MET A 475 -22.36 -5.68 3.98
C MET A 475 -21.04 -4.97 4.30
N VAL A 476 -19.97 -5.71 4.61
CA VAL A 476 -18.79 -5.14 5.29
C VAL A 476 -18.13 -4.01 4.49
N GLN A 477 -18.05 -4.11 3.17
CA GLN A 477 -17.45 -3.06 2.33
C GLN A 477 -18.20 -1.71 2.40
N LEU A 478 -19.49 -1.71 2.79
CA LEU A 478 -20.28 -0.48 2.94
C LEU A 478 -19.77 0.42 4.07
N SER A 479 -18.99 -0.14 5.01
CA SER A 479 -18.32 0.64 6.07
C SER A 479 -17.33 1.67 5.53
N ARG A 480 -16.89 1.54 4.27
CA ARG A 480 -15.94 2.45 3.61
C ARG A 480 -16.62 3.65 2.94
N LEU A 481 -17.94 3.67 2.88
CA LEU A 481 -18.73 4.70 2.20
C LEU A 481 -19.38 5.66 3.22
N LYS A 482 -19.55 6.91 2.83
CA LYS A 482 -20.42 7.82 3.57
C LYS A 482 -21.87 7.43 3.36
N LEU A 483 -22.69 7.57 4.39
CA LEU A 483 -24.11 7.20 4.33
C LEU A 483 -24.80 7.88 3.14
N GLY A 484 -25.39 7.07 2.27
CA GLY A 484 -26.12 7.52 1.08
C GLY A 484 -25.30 7.60 -0.19
N ASP A 485 -23.96 7.42 -0.12
CA ASP A 485 -23.13 7.38 -1.32
C ASP A 485 -23.37 6.09 -2.12
N ASN A 486 -23.28 6.19 -3.44
CA ASN A 486 -23.20 5.05 -4.34
C ASN A 486 -21.76 4.52 -4.41
N ILE A 487 -21.61 3.27 -4.83
CA ILE A 487 -20.29 2.67 -5.04
C ILE A 487 -19.71 3.18 -6.36
N GLU A 488 -18.48 3.73 -6.30
CA GLU A 488 -17.75 4.23 -7.47
C GLU A 488 -16.53 3.37 -7.81
N GLU A 489 -15.85 2.82 -6.82
CA GLU A 489 -14.62 2.05 -6.96
C GLU A 489 -14.89 0.67 -7.62
N ALA A 490 -14.03 0.27 -8.56
CA ALA A 490 -14.25 -0.88 -9.44
C ALA A 490 -14.38 -2.22 -8.69
N HIS A 491 -13.49 -2.48 -7.72
CA HIS A 491 -13.52 -3.72 -6.95
C HIS A 491 -14.71 -3.79 -5.97
N MET A 492 -15.16 -2.67 -5.45
CA MET A 492 -16.38 -2.63 -4.65
C MET A 492 -17.62 -2.86 -5.52
N ARG A 493 -17.65 -2.29 -6.74
CA ARG A 493 -18.72 -2.51 -7.71
C ARG A 493 -18.84 -3.97 -8.12
N ASN A 494 -17.73 -4.60 -8.49
CA ASN A 494 -17.74 -6.00 -8.90
C ASN A 494 -18.20 -6.92 -7.77
N ARG A 495 -17.65 -6.71 -6.56
CA ARG A 495 -17.97 -7.54 -5.40
C ARG A 495 -19.45 -7.45 -5.03
N GLN A 496 -20.01 -6.23 -4.98
CA GLN A 496 -21.46 -6.08 -4.77
C GLN A 496 -22.27 -6.68 -5.90
N MET A 497 -21.87 -6.45 -7.15
CA MET A 497 -22.57 -6.99 -8.33
C MET A 497 -22.69 -8.51 -8.24
N ILE A 498 -21.59 -9.21 -8.01
CA ILE A 498 -21.56 -10.68 -7.92
C ILE A 498 -22.41 -11.16 -6.76
N ALA A 499 -22.21 -10.61 -5.57
CA ALA A 499 -22.93 -11.05 -4.37
C ALA A 499 -24.44 -10.77 -4.45
N LYS A 500 -24.83 -9.59 -4.93
CA LYS A 500 -26.24 -9.20 -5.07
C LYS A 500 -26.95 -9.96 -6.18
N TRP A 501 -26.26 -10.18 -7.31
CA TRP A 501 -26.80 -10.99 -8.41
C TRP A 501 -27.02 -12.43 -7.97
N ALA A 502 -26.03 -13.05 -7.32
CA ALA A 502 -26.14 -14.41 -6.80
C ALA A 502 -27.25 -14.53 -5.74
N PHE A 503 -27.35 -13.56 -4.84
CA PHE A 503 -28.44 -13.48 -3.87
C PHE A 503 -29.81 -13.44 -4.55
N GLU A 504 -30.02 -12.57 -5.54
CA GLU A 504 -31.29 -12.43 -6.25
C GLU A 504 -31.63 -13.70 -7.05
N LYS A 505 -30.69 -14.24 -7.82
CA LYS A 505 -30.92 -15.42 -8.66
C LYS A 505 -31.13 -16.70 -7.85
N GLY A 506 -30.47 -16.81 -6.70
CA GLY A 506 -30.60 -17.95 -5.80
C GLY A 506 -31.83 -17.96 -4.88
N GLN A 507 -32.66 -16.90 -4.91
CA GLN A 507 -33.83 -16.75 -4.00
C GLN A 507 -34.79 -17.93 -4.01
N LYS A 508 -35.18 -18.43 -5.19
CA LYS A 508 -36.17 -19.52 -5.34
C LYS A 508 -35.72 -20.81 -4.67
N GLU A 509 -34.42 -21.04 -4.60
CA GLU A 509 -33.81 -22.24 -4.02
C GLU A 509 -33.18 -21.99 -2.67
N ASN A 510 -33.35 -20.80 -2.13
CA ASN A 510 -32.80 -20.34 -0.86
C ASN A 510 -31.27 -20.59 -0.75
N VAL A 511 -30.54 -20.31 -1.84
CA VAL A 511 -29.07 -20.51 -1.90
C VAL A 511 -28.34 -19.61 -0.93
N ILE A 512 -28.76 -18.34 -0.86
CA ILE A 512 -28.33 -17.36 0.12
C ILE A 512 -29.56 -16.83 0.84
N GLU A 513 -29.56 -16.87 2.15
CA GLU A 513 -30.65 -16.40 3.00
C GLU A 513 -30.29 -15.06 3.64
N LYS A 514 -31.18 -14.07 3.55
CA LYS A 514 -31.12 -12.84 4.35
C LYS A 514 -31.84 -13.09 5.67
N LYS A 515 -31.09 -13.19 6.76
CA LYS A 515 -31.61 -13.36 8.13
C LYS A 515 -31.63 -12.04 8.88
N PHE A 516 -32.65 -11.86 9.71
CA PHE A 516 -32.72 -10.76 10.65
C PHE A 516 -32.92 -11.35 12.05
N GLU A 517 -31.92 -11.15 12.93
CA GLU A 517 -31.95 -11.70 14.27
C GLU A 517 -31.26 -10.75 15.25
N ASN A 518 -31.84 -10.56 16.43
CA ASN A 518 -31.34 -9.68 17.49
C ASN A 518 -31.04 -8.23 16.99
N GLY A 519 -31.88 -7.71 16.08
CA GLY A 519 -31.74 -6.38 15.52
C GLY A 519 -30.62 -6.23 14.47
N LYS A 520 -30.08 -7.34 13.97
CA LYS A 520 -28.98 -7.38 13.01
C LYS A 520 -29.33 -8.18 11.77
N THR A 521 -28.90 -7.70 10.62
CA THR A 521 -29.00 -8.40 9.33
C THR A 521 -27.77 -9.26 9.10
N TYR A 522 -27.97 -10.44 8.53
CA TYR A 522 -26.93 -11.39 8.10
C TYR A 522 -27.28 -11.96 6.73
N PHE A 523 -26.25 -12.33 5.95
CA PHE A 523 -26.40 -13.12 4.74
C PHE A 523 -25.71 -14.46 4.93
N VAL A 524 -26.45 -15.55 4.75
CA VAL A 524 -26.01 -16.92 5.07
C VAL A 524 -26.06 -17.77 3.81
N VAL A 525 -24.94 -18.37 3.46
CA VAL A 525 -24.87 -19.34 2.35
C VAL A 525 -25.41 -20.69 2.83
N ASN A 526 -26.54 -21.11 2.28
CA ASN A 526 -27.19 -22.39 2.60
C ASN A 526 -26.77 -23.54 1.68
N ASP A 527 -26.39 -23.23 0.42
CA ASP A 527 -25.98 -24.23 -0.57
C ASP A 527 -24.78 -23.76 -1.40
N TYR A 528 -23.59 -24.18 -0.99
CA TYR A 528 -22.35 -23.79 -1.65
C TYR A 528 -22.21 -24.35 -3.08
N LEU A 529 -22.76 -25.54 -3.36
CA LEU A 529 -22.67 -26.13 -4.70
C LEU A 529 -23.58 -25.39 -5.69
N LYS A 530 -24.79 -25.01 -5.28
CA LYS A 530 -25.66 -24.18 -6.09
C LYS A 530 -25.09 -22.77 -6.26
N LEU A 531 -24.47 -22.21 -5.23
CA LEU A 531 -23.79 -20.91 -5.34
C LEU A 531 -22.64 -20.98 -6.36
N ARG A 532 -21.88 -22.06 -6.40
CA ARG A 532 -20.87 -22.30 -7.45
C ARG A 532 -21.49 -22.30 -8.85
N VAL A 533 -22.66 -22.93 -9.03
CA VAL A 533 -23.38 -22.92 -10.32
C VAL A 533 -23.74 -21.50 -10.73
N LEU A 534 -24.30 -20.70 -9.80
CA LEU A 534 -24.65 -19.30 -10.05
C LEU A 534 -23.42 -18.46 -10.44
N PHE A 535 -22.29 -18.65 -9.75
CA PHE A 535 -21.04 -17.98 -10.14
C PHE A 535 -20.58 -18.37 -11.54
N GLY A 536 -20.72 -19.65 -11.92
CA GLY A 536 -20.42 -20.13 -13.27
C GLY A 536 -21.33 -19.53 -14.35
N GLU A 537 -22.62 -19.33 -14.06
CA GLU A 537 -23.56 -18.68 -14.96
C GLU A 537 -23.22 -17.21 -15.17
N LEU A 538 -22.90 -16.49 -14.08
CA LEU A 538 -22.49 -15.09 -14.16
C LEU A 538 -21.15 -14.92 -14.86
N LEU A 539 -20.18 -15.82 -14.61
CA LEU A 539 -18.91 -15.85 -15.32
C LEU A 539 -19.10 -15.98 -16.84
N LYS A 540 -19.94 -16.90 -17.27
CA LYS A 540 -20.29 -17.10 -18.68
C LYS A 540 -20.87 -15.83 -19.30
N GLU A 541 -21.77 -15.14 -18.59
CA GLU A 541 -22.39 -13.90 -19.07
C GLU A 541 -21.38 -12.73 -19.11
N LEU A 542 -20.56 -12.55 -18.09
CA LEU A 542 -19.52 -11.52 -18.08
C LEU A 542 -18.51 -11.72 -19.23
N GLN A 543 -18.11 -12.97 -19.47
CA GLN A 543 -17.24 -13.27 -20.61
C GLN A 543 -17.92 -12.99 -21.95
N ARG A 544 -19.20 -13.32 -22.10
CA ARG A 544 -19.97 -12.99 -23.30
C ARG A 544 -20.00 -11.47 -23.54
N ILE A 545 -20.31 -10.71 -22.49
CA ILE A 545 -20.35 -9.24 -22.55
C ILE A 545 -18.99 -8.69 -23.02
N LYS A 546 -17.90 -9.17 -22.42
CA LYS A 546 -16.53 -8.77 -22.79
C LYS A 546 -16.20 -9.17 -24.22
N SER A 547 -16.49 -10.43 -24.60
CA SER A 547 -16.12 -10.99 -25.88
C SER A 547 -16.84 -10.35 -27.06
N GLN A 548 -18.07 -9.88 -26.84
CA GLN A 548 -18.93 -9.27 -27.85
C GLN A 548 -18.97 -7.74 -27.76
N GLY A 549 -18.32 -7.14 -26.77
CA GLY A 549 -18.37 -5.69 -26.56
C GLY A 549 -19.77 -5.18 -26.24
N ASP A 550 -20.62 -5.98 -25.57
CA ASP A 550 -22.00 -5.66 -25.28
C ASP A 550 -22.12 -4.60 -24.16
N TYR A 551 -21.92 -3.35 -24.55
CA TYR A 551 -22.01 -2.20 -23.64
C TYR A 551 -23.34 -2.13 -22.88
N LYS A 552 -24.46 -2.43 -23.57
CA LYS A 552 -25.80 -2.31 -22.98
C LYS A 552 -26.00 -3.31 -21.83
N ALA A 553 -25.62 -4.56 -22.04
CA ALA A 553 -25.68 -5.60 -21.02
C ALA A 553 -24.70 -5.32 -19.86
N GLY A 554 -23.46 -4.93 -20.17
CA GLY A 554 -22.45 -4.58 -19.17
C GLY A 554 -22.87 -3.42 -18.29
N LYS A 555 -23.38 -2.33 -18.90
CA LYS A 555 -23.95 -1.20 -18.17
C LYS A 555 -25.10 -1.63 -17.28
N ALA A 556 -26.06 -2.38 -17.81
CA ALA A 556 -27.25 -2.82 -17.06
C ALA A 556 -26.84 -3.68 -15.84
N LEU A 557 -25.88 -4.57 -16.00
CA LEU A 557 -25.39 -5.43 -14.93
C LEU A 557 -24.76 -4.61 -13.79
N ILE A 558 -23.84 -3.70 -14.12
CA ILE A 558 -23.17 -2.85 -13.10
C ILE A 558 -24.16 -1.89 -12.44
N GLU A 559 -25.00 -1.19 -13.20
CA GLU A 559 -25.93 -0.21 -12.64
C GLU A 559 -27.01 -0.85 -11.75
N ASN A 560 -27.50 -2.04 -12.09
CA ASN A 560 -28.51 -2.71 -11.31
C ASN A 560 -27.97 -3.38 -10.05
N TYR A 561 -26.75 -3.92 -10.11
CA TYR A 561 -26.21 -4.76 -9.05
C TYR A 561 -24.99 -4.15 -8.34
N GLY A 562 -24.15 -3.37 -9.02
CA GLY A 562 -22.85 -2.92 -8.50
C GLY A 562 -22.83 -1.50 -7.91
N VAL A 563 -23.78 -0.64 -8.27
CA VAL A 563 -23.70 0.79 -7.93
C VAL A 563 -24.57 1.16 -6.73
N LYS A 564 -25.86 0.78 -6.75
CA LYS A 564 -26.83 1.23 -5.76
C LYS A 564 -26.75 0.46 -4.46
N VAL A 565 -26.68 1.19 -3.36
CA VAL A 565 -26.63 0.66 -2.00
C VAL A 565 -28.02 0.74 -1.35
N ASP A 566 -28.41 -0.29 -0.60
CA ASP A 566 -29.57 -0.26 0.28
C ASP A 566 -29.29 0.67 1.46
N LEU A 567 -29.99 1.80 1.55
CA LEU A 567 -29.73 2.83 2.54
C LEU A 567 -29.94 2.35 3.99
N ALA A 568 -30.95 1.48 4.21
CA ALA A 568 -31.23 0.95 5.55
C ALA A 568 -30.12 0.00 6.01
N LEU A 569 -29.69 -0.90 5.12
CA LEU A 569 -28.58 -1.80 5.36
C LEU A 569 -27.25 -1.04 5.54
N HIS A 570 -27.01 -0.02 4.73
CA HIS A 570 -25.80 0.82 4.85
C HIS A 570 -25.73 1.50 6.21
N LYS A 571 -26.84 2.09 6.67
CA LYS A 571 -26.93 2.70 8.00
C LYS A 571 -26.64 1.68 9.11
N GLU A 572 -27.25 0.50 9.02
CA GLU A 572 -27.01 -0.61 9.97
C GLU A 572 -25.54 -0.99 10.02
N VAL A 573 -24.89 -1.17 8.85
CA VAL A 573 -23.48 -1.54 8.76
C VAL A 573 -22.58 -0.48 9.40
N LEU A 574 -22.80 0.80 9.12
CA LEU A 574 -22.03 1.89 9.70
C LEU A 574 -22.17 1.95 11.24
N GLU A 575 -23.38 1.77 11.76
CA GLU A 575 -23.64 1.74 13.21
C GLU A 575 -22.97 0.54 13.88
N ARG A 576 -22.99 -0.62 13.25
CA ARG A 576 -22.34 -1.86 13.74
C ARG A 576 -20.82 -1.72 13.70
N TYR A 577 -20.28 -1.22 12.60
CA TYR A 577 -18.83 -1.07 12.41
C TYR A 577 -18.25 -0.04 13.39
N LYS A 578 -18.94 1.06 13.64
CA LYS A 578 -18.55 2.07 14.62
C LYS A 578 -18.39 1.51 16.04
N LYS A 579 -19.23 0.54 16.43
CA LYS A 579 -19.16 -0.09 17.77
C LYS A 579 -17.94 -0.99 17.96
N LEU A 580 -17.27 -1.37 16.87
CA LEU A 580 -16.06 -2.18 16.96
C LEU A 580 -14.84 -1.36 17.41
N GLU A 581 -14.95 -0.02 17.43
CA GLU A 581 -13.88 0.90 17.84
C GLU A 581 -12.52 0.58 17.20
N MET A 582 -12.55 0.02 15.99
CA MET A 582 -11.36 -0.37 15.27
C MET A 582 -10.57 0.88 14.88
N ALA A 583 -9.27 0.84 15.14
CA ALA A 583 -8.39 1.87 14.62
C ALA A 583 -8.50 1.89 13.07
N PRO A 584 -8.80 3.04 12.45
CA PRO A 584 -8.99 3.12 11.00
C PRO A 584 -7.72 2.77 10.22
N TYR A 585 -6.57 2.93 10.85
CA TYR A 585 -5.25 2.59 10.30
C TYR A 585 -4.39 1.97 11.40
N GLN A 586 -3.63 0.94 11.03
CA GLN A 586 -2.70 0.27 11.92
C GLN A 586 -1.32 0.25 11.28
N GLY A 587 -0.30 0.65 12.04
CA GLY A 587 1.09 0.55 11.62
C GLY A 587 1.61 -0.87 11.86
N PHE A 588 2.51 -1.31 10.98
CA PHE A 588 3.22 -2.56 11.16
C PHE A 588 4.36 -2.41 12.15
N ILE A 589 4.52 -3.43 12.99
CA ILE A 589 5.76 -3.63 13.72
C ILE A 589 6.66 -4.45 12.81
N GLN A 590 7.69 -3.80 12.28
CA GLN A 590 8.64 -4.43 11.38
C GLN A 590 9.67 -5.25 12.19
N PRO A 591 10.21 -6.33 11.62
CA PRO A 591 11.27 -7.09 12.26
C PRO A 591 12.54 -6.25 12.38
N LYS A 592 13.27 -6.47 13.47
CA LYS A 592 14.64 -6.00 13.64
C LYS A 592 15.59 -7.10 13.22
N LEU A 593 16.46 -6.81 12.27
CA LEU A 593 17.51 -7.72 11.83
C LEU A 593 18.77 -7.45 12.61
N ILE A 594 19.28 -8.46 13.33
CA ILE A 594 20.44 -8.34 14.21
C ILE A 594 21.56 -9.24 13.70
N PRO A 595 22.67 -8.67 13.20
CA PRO A 595 23.79 -9.44 12.72
C PRO A 595 24.54 -10.10 13.89
N VAL A 596 24.80 -11.39 13.76
CA VAL A 596 25.67 -12.15 14.68
C VAL A 596 27.10 -12.09 14.17
N MET A 597 27.96 -11.42 14.93
CA MET A 597 29.35 -11.15 14.51
C MET A 597 30.35 -12.16 15.13
N LYS A 598 31.25 -12.65 14.28
CA LYS A 598 32.45 -13.42 14.73
C LYS A 598 33.64 -12.99 13.88
N ASP A 599 34.74 -12.62 14.53
CA ASP A 599 35.99 -12.20 13.88
C ASP A 599 35.77 -11.11 12.81
N GLY A 600 34.86 -10.15 13.11
CA GLY A 600 34.53 -9.03 12.22
C GLY A 600 33.65 -9.38 11.01
N LYS A 601 33.19 -10.62 10.92
CA LYS A 601 32.30 -11.10 9.85
C LYS A 601 30.91 -11.47 10.40
N ILE A 602 29.88 -11.29 9.60
CA ILE A 602 28.55 -11.78 9.92
C ILE A 602 28.55 -13.32 9.73
N THR A 603 28.11 -14.03 10.74
CA THR A 603 27.97 -15.51 10.72
C THR A 603 26.52 -15.97 10.73
N ASP A 604 25.60 -15.10 11.11
CA ASP A 604 24.14 -15.27 11.01
C ASP A 604 23.44 -13.90 11.17
N VAL A 605 22.16 -13.85 10.88
CA VAL A 605 21.28 -12.71 11.18
C VAL A 605 20.06 -13.24 11.94
N LYS A 606 19.78 -12.66 13.09
CA LYS A 606 18.60 -12.97 13.91
C LYS A 606 17.47 -12.00 13.61
N VAL A 607 16.25 -12.47 13.80
CA VAL A 607 15.03 -11.67 13.67
C VAL A 607 14.42 -11.50 15.06
N GLU A 608 14.22 -10.26 15.47
CA GLU A 608 13.52 -9.90 16.70
C GLU A 608 12.39 -8.91 16.35
N TYR A 609 11.35 -8.87 17.18
CA TYR A 609 10.26 -7.91 17.00
C TYR A 609 10.21 -6.97 18.20
N PRO A 610 10.13 -5.64 17.97
CA PRO A 610 9.84 -4.68 19.02
C PRO A 610 8.51 -5.00 19.72
N LYS A 611 8.43 -4.71 21.01
CA LYS A 611 7.23 -5.01 21.80
C LYS A 611 6.03 -4.13 21.45
N SER A 612 6.28 -2.96 20.87
CA SER A 612 5.24 -2.02 20.51
C SER A 612 5.67 -1.07 19.38
N PHE A 613 4.70 -0.45 18.74
CA PHE A 613 4.92 0.60 17.75
C PHE A 613 5.72 1.78 18.32
N THR A 614 5.43 2.18 19.56
CA THR A 614 6.17 3.24 20.25
C THR A 614 7.65 2.89 20.42
N GLU A 615 7.96 1.67 20.87
CA GLU A 615 9.33 1.21 21.00
C GLU A 615 10.08 1.25 19.68
N GLN A 616 9.46 0.77 18.59
CA GLN A 616 10.03 0.80 17.25
C GLN A 616 10.32 2.23 16.77
N MET A 617 9.37 3.16 16.96
CA MET A 617 9.56 4.54 16.52
C MET A 617 10.69 5.25 17.29
N LEU A 618 10.79 5.03 18.60
CA LEU A 618 11.87 5.58 19.41
C LEU A 618 13.23 4.96 19.08
N GLU A 619 13.26 3.66 18.81
CA GLU A 619 14.49 2.99 18.35
C GLU A 619 14.97 3.55 17.00
N TYR A 620 14.05 3.72 16.05
CA TYR A 620 14.40 4.32 14.76
C TYR A 620 14.88 5.77 14.91
N SER A 621 14.24 6.55 15.77
CA SER A 621 14.64 7.93 16.06
C SER A 621 16.02 8.02 16.73
N LYS A 622 16.41 7.00 17.49
CA LYS A 622 17.76 6.92 18.09
C LYS A 622 18.83 6.53 17.09
N ASN A 623 18.55 5.54 16.23
CA ASN A 623 19.57 4.89 15.40
C ASN A 623 19.72 5.50 14.00
N TYR A 624 18.66 6.13 13.47
CA TYR A 624 18.60 6.62 12.08
C TYR A 624 18.24 8.11 12.01
N ASN A 625 18.71 8.90 12.95
CA ASN A 625 18.49 10.33 13.04
C ASN A 625 19.66 11.09 12.38
N TYR A 626 19.75 11.01 11.05
CA TYR A 626 20.87 11.59 10.31
C TYR A 626 20.64 13.02 9.82
N LEU A 627 19.38 13.46 9.69
CA LEU A 627 19.07 14.79 9.18
C LEU A 627 18.99 15.84 10.30
N PRO A 628 19.50 17.06 10.07
CA PRO A 628 19.20 18.20 10.90
C PRO A 628 17.72 18.57 10.84
N VAL A 629 17.26 19.47 11.70
CA VAL A 629 15.85 19.92 11.68
C VAL A 629 15.55 20.94 10.58
N ILE A 630 16.59 21.49 9.97
CA ILE A 630 16.52 22.41 8.81
C ILE A 630 17.43 21.83 7.73
N ASN A 631 16.86 21.58 6.55
CA ASN A 631 17.55 20.98 5.40
C ASN A 631 17.52 21.91 4.19
#